data_eef78f9fe86b1cc7916ce42cb31c1015
#
_entry.id   eef78f9fe86b1cc7916ce42cb31c1015
#
_cell.length_a   1.000
_cell.length_b   1.000
_cell.length_c   1.000
_cell.angle_alpha   90.00
_cell.angle_beta   90.00
_cell.angle_gamma   90.00
#
_symmetry.space_group_name_H-M   'P 1'
#
loop_
_entity.id
_entity.type
_entity.pdbx_description
1 polymer ?
#
loop_
_entity_poly.entity_id
_entity_poly.type
_entity_poly.pdbx_seq_one_letter_code
_entity_poly.pdbx_strand_id
1 'polypeptide(L)'
;DVQALRQIFQGNRPTEKDRERFGLRAEQRWRCFQMKPISQHHALPQDYMCAMLNDQFPGKVYAMTYKELIVGMVRQEESADETFRHMDEVLKRMDYCGGMSHSFADFDRIRDYQIQASWVMERFAVADGKHNLDIFDNHVLDYMLASCSGEMAVKSLYTDRLLSVMEYD
;
A
#
# COMPACT_ATOMS: atom_id res chain seq x y z
N ASP A 1 -14.28 3.25 -15.35
CA ASP A 1 -12.97 2.80 -14.85
C ASP A 1 -13.02 2.29 -13.40
N VAL A 2 -13.77 2.96 -12.51
CA VAL A 2 -13.94 2.54 -11.11
C VAL A 2 -14.53 1.12 -11.00
N GLN A 3 -15.48 0.74 -11.84
CA GLN A 3 -16.08 -0.58 -11.77
C GLN A 3 -15.09 -1.69 -12.18
N ALA A 4 -14.30 -1.47 -13.21
CA ALA A 4 -13.26 -2.42 -13.64
C ALA A 4 -12.18 -2.56 -12.55
N LEU A 5 -11.74 -1.45 -11.97
CA LEU A 5 -10.81 -1.46 -10.85
C LEU A 5 -11.38 -2.22 -9.64
N ARG A 6 -12.65 -2.01 -9.31
CA ARG A 6 -13.33 -2.73 -8.24
C ARG A 6 -13.36 -4.23 -8.46
N GLN A 7 -13.62 -4.69 -9.69
CA GLN A 7 -13.60 -6.11 -10.04
C GLN A 7 -12.21 -6.73 -9.81
N ILE A 8 -11.15 -6.03 -10.24
CA ILE A 8 -9.77 -6.47 -10.02
C ILE A 8 -9.50 -6.59 -8.52
N PHE A 9 -9.86 -5.57 -7.73
CA PHE A 9 -9.66 -5.58 -6.27
C PHE A 9 -10.52 -6.61 -5.53
N GLN A 10 -11.60 -7.11 -6.13
CA GLN A 10 -12.36 -8.25 -5.62
C GLN A 10 -11.71 -9.61 -5.93
N GLY A 11 -10.57 -9.62 -6.61
CA GLY A 11 -9.80 -10.81 -6.96
C GLY A 11 -10.20 -11.42 -8.30
N ASN A 12 -10.97 -10.71 -9.12
CA ASN A 12 -11.25 -11.13 -10.49
C ASN A 12 -10.03 -10.85 -11.37
N ARG A 13 -9.71 -11.77 -12.26
CA ARG A 13 -8.63 -11.56 -13.23
C ARG A 13 -8.96 -10.40 -14.15
N PRO A 14 -8.02 -9.49 -14.42
CA PRO A 14 -8.19 -8.44 -15.41
C PRO A 14 -8.51 -9.04 -16.78
N THR A 15 -9.59 -8.56 -17.39
CA THR A 15 -9.93 -8.90 -18.79
C THR A 15 -8.94 -8.23 -19.75
N GLU A 16 -8.95 -8.63 -21.02
CA GLU A 16 -8.11 -7.97 -22.05
C GLU A 16 -8.42 -6.47 -22.15
N LYS A 17 -9.69 -6.09 -22.06
CA LYS A 17 -10.12 -4.68 -22.01
C LYS A 17 -9.57 -3.94 -20.78
N ASP A 18 -9.50 -4.61 -19.63
CA ASP A 18 -8.94 -4.00 -18.43
C ASP A 18 -7.43 -3.84 -18.58
N ARG A 19 -6.74 -4.81 -19.17
CA ARG A 19 -5.31 -4.75 -19.46
C ARG A 19 -4.97 -3.58 -20.38
N GLU A 20 -5.70 -3.42 -21.45
CA GLU A 20 -5.55 -2.27 -22.35
C GLU A 20 -5.85 -0.94 -21.65
N ARG A 21 -6.97 -0.87 -20.94
CA ARG A 21 -7.44 0.34 -20.23
C ARG A 21 -6.47 0.85 -19.17
N PHE A 22 -5.93 -0.04 -18.35
CA PHE A 22 -4.99 0.31 -17.29
C PHE A 22 -3.53 0.18 -17.73
N GLY A 23 -3.28 -0.22 -18.97
CA GLY A 23 -1.94 -0.45 -19.49
C GLY A 23 -1.19 -1.55 -18.75
N LEU A 24 -1.88 -2.64 -18.34
CA LEU A 24 -1.28 -3.74 -17.59
C LEU A 24 -0.46 -4.64 -18.52
N ARG A 25 0.80 -4.29 -18.70
CA ARG A 25 1.76 -5.08 -19.50
C ARG A 25 2.50 -6.08 -18.61
N ALA A 26 2.93 -7.20 -19.18
CA ALA A 26 3.62 -8.27 -18.46
C ALA A 26 4.92 -7.82 -17.77
N GLU A 27 5.62 -6.85 -18.38
CA GLU A 27 6.89 -6.34 -17.86
C GLU A 27 6.68 -5.26 -16.78
N GLN A 28 5.47 -4.73 -16.67
CA GLN A 28 5.18 -3.66 -15.71
C GLN A 28 4.92 -4.21 -14.33
N ARG A 29 5.50 -3.54 -13.35
CA ARG A 29 5.26 -3.83 -11.94
C ARG A 29 4.33 -2.78 -11.34
N TRP A 30 3.54 -3.24 -10.39
CA TRP A 30 2.54 -2.46 -9.70
C TRP A 30 2.69 -2.63 -8.20
N ARG A 31 2.16 -1.69 -7.43
CA ARG A 31 1.93 -1.83 -5.99
C ARG A 31 0.47 -1.52 -5.70
N CYS A 32 -0.14 -2.29 -4.83
CA CYS A 32 -1.40 -1.87 -4.20
C CYS A 32 -1.11 -0.81 -3.15
N PHE A 33 -2.03 0.11 -2.98
CA PHE A 33 -2.01 1.01 -1.84
C PHE A 33 -3.39 1.09 -1.16
N GLN A 34 -3.36 1.40 0.12
CA GLN A 34 -4.54 1.78 0.90
C GLN A 34 -4.23 3.05 1.66
N MET A 35 -5.22 3.92 1.77
CA MET A 35 -5.10 5.21 2.45
C MET A 35 -6.34 5.50 3.25
N LYS A 36 -6.17 6.20 4.38
CA LYS A 36 -7.25 6.68 5.23
C LYS A 36 -6.94 8.10 5.74
N PRO A 37 -7.97 8.88 6.10
CA PRO A 37 -7.75 10.15 6.78
C PRO A 37 -7.10 9.90 8.16
N ILE A 38 -6.19 10.78 8.56
CA ILE A 38 -5.60 10.78 9.91
C ILE A 38 -6.62 11.36 10.88
N SER A 39 -7.22 12.51 10.52
CA SER A 39 -8.26 13.18 11.30
C SER A 39 -9.55 13.21 10.51
N GLN A 40 -10.65 12.72 11.11
CA GLN A 40 -11.96 12.74 10.45
C GLN A 40 -12.53 14.15 10.25
N HIS A 41 -12.04 15.14 10.99
CA HIS A 41 -12.58 16.50 10.97
C HIS A 41 -11.87 17.45 10.01
N HIS A 42 -10.67 17.12 9.56
CA HIS A 42 -9.84 18.01 8.72
C HIS A 42 -9.51 17.42 7.35
N ALA A 43 -9.69 16.12 7.17
CA ALA A 43 -9.38 15.46 5.91
C ALA A 43 -10.39 15.84 4.81
N LEU A 44 -9.90 15.96 3.59
CA LEU A 44 -10.75 16.14 2.41
C LEU A 44 -11.61 14.89 2.16
N PRO A 45 -12.80 15.05 1.53
CA PRO A 45 -13.60 13.90 1.12
C PRO A 45 -12.81 12.91 0.27
N GLN A 46 -13.02 11.61 0.51
CA GLN A 46 -12.27 10.54 -0.16
C GLN A 46 -12.41 10.58 -1.68
N ASP A 47 -13.60 10.90 -2.20
CA ASP A 47 -13.83 10.99 -3.65
C ASP A 47 -13.01 12.12 -4.28
N TYR A 48 -12.88 13.25 -3.57
CA TYR A 48 -12.01 14.35 -4.02
C TYR A 48 -10.53 13.93 -4.01
N MET A 49 -10.11 13.22 -2.96
CA MET A 49 -8.75 12.70 -2.87
C MET A 49 -8.45 11.70 -3.98
N CYS A 50 -9.39 10.80 -4.30
CA CYS A 50 -9.27 9.86 -5.41
C CYS A 50 -9.14 10.59 -6.75
N ALA A 51 -9.99 11.58 -7.00
CA ALA A 51 -9.93 12.38 -8.24
C ALA A 51 -8.57 13.08 -8.36
N MET A 52 -8.12 13.73 -7.30
CA MET A 52 -6.83 14.42 -7.26
C MET A 52 -5.64 13.48 -7.52
N LEU A 53 -5.62 12.29 -6.91
CA LEU A 53 -4.56 11.31 -7.16
C LEU A 53 -4.56 10.84 -8.62
N ASN A 54 -5.71 10.53 -9.19
CA ASN A 54 -5.83 10.12 -10.58
C ASN A 54 -5.40 11.23 -11.56
N ASP A 55 -5.72 12.48 -11.24
CA ASP A 55 -5.38 13.64 -12.08
C ASP A 55 -3.90 14.04 -11.99
N GLN A 56 -3.30 13.93 -10.80
CA GLN A 56 -1.88 14.26 -10.60
C GLN A 56 -0.93 13.21 -11.18
N PHE A 57 -1.38 11.96 -11.25
CA PHE A 57 -0.57 10.83 -11.73
C PHE A 57 -1.25 10.06 -12.87
N PRO A 58 -1.55 10.73 -14.00
CA PRO A 58 -2.33 10.12 -15.08
C PRO A 58 -1.62 8.90 -15.67
N GLY A 59 -2.35 7.77 -15.76
CA GLY A 59 -1.82 6.51 -16.26
C GLY A 59 -0.82 5.80 -15.34
N LYS A 60 -0.51 6.38 -14.18
CA LYS A 60 0.40 5.81 -13.17
C LYS A 60 -0.32 5.37 -11.92
N VAL A 61 -1.31 6.12 -11.48
CA VAL A 61 -2.10 5.85 -10.28
C VAL A 61 -3.55 5.64 -10.68
N TYR A 62 -4.17 4.63 -10.10
CA TYR A 62 -5.59 4.36 -10.21
C TYR A 62 -6.17 4.19 -8.82
N ALA A 63 -6.89 5.21 -8.34
CA ALA A 63 -7.49 5.28 -7.02
C ALA A 63 -9.01 5.22 -7.09
N MET A 64 -9.61 4.56 -6.12
CA MET A 64 -11.06 4.54 -5.92
C MET A 64 -11.41 4.51 -4.43
N THR A 65 -12.59 4.99 -4.09
CA THR A 65 -13.17 4.81 -2.76
C THR A 65 -13.74 3.40 -2.62
N TYR A 66 -13.35 2.72 -1.55
CA TYR A 66 -13.89 1.41 -1.19
C TYR A 66 -14.17 1.37 0.31
N LYS A 67 -15.47 1.29 0.67
CA LYS A 67 -15.95 1.49 2.05
C LYS A 67 -15.47 2.86 2.56
N GLU A 68 -14.76 2.89 3.67
CA GLU A 68 -14.23 4.13 4.28
C GLU A 68 -12.73 4.33 3.99
N LEU A 69 -12.21 3.66 2.97
CA LEU A 69 -10.80 3.71 2.57
C LEU A 69 -10.68 4.17 1.12
N ILE A 70 -9.54 4.75 0.80
CA ILE A 70 -9.08 4.86 -0.58
C ILE A 70 -8.21 3.65 -0.86
N VAL A 71 -8.52 2.94 -1.93
CA VAL A 71 -7.73 1.81 -2.40
C VAL A 71 -7.33 2.05 -3.84
N GLY A 72 -6.19 1.53 -4.23
CA GLY A 72 -5.73 1.70 -5.59
C GLY A 72 -4.46 0.94 -5.91
N MET A 73 -3.97 1.19 -7.10
CA MET A 73 -2.69 0.66 -7.57
C MET A 73 -1.86 1.78 -8.18
N VAL A 74 -0.56 1.67 -8.00
CA VAL A 74 0.42 2.58 -8.57
C VAL A 74 1.42 1.78 -9.39
N ARG A 75 1.72 2.28 -10.60
CA ARG A 75 2.73 1.69 -11.47
C ARG A 75 4.11 2.02 -10.92
N GLN A 76 4.93 1.00 -10.75
CA GLN A 76 6.32 1.16 -10.38
C GLN A 76 7.15 1.44 -11.64
N GLU A 77 7.83 2.58 -11.66
CA GLU A 77 8.78 2.99 -12.70
C GLU A 77 10.21 2.89 -12.15
N GLU A 78 11.21 3.07 -12.99
CA GLU A 78 12.62 3.13 -12.58
C GLU A 78 12.88 4.30 -11.60
N SER A 79 12.10 5.38 -11.71
CA SER A 79 12.08 6.51 -10.76
C SER A 79 11.03 6.32 -9.64
N ALA A 80 10.86 5.10 -9.15
CA ALA A 80 9.84 4.76 -8.12
C ALA A 80 9.89 5.68 -6.89
N ASP A 81 11.08 6.12 -6.50
CA ASP A 81 11.29 7.01 -5.34
C ASP A 81 10.66 8.38 -5.53
N GLU A 82 10.60 8.89 -6.76
CA GLU A 82 10.00 10.20 -7.04
C GLU A 82 8.48 10.16 -6.92
N THR A 83 7.84 9.16 -7.51
CA THR A 83 6.39 8.96 -7.39
C THR A 83 5.99 8.75 -5.94
N PHE A 84 6.75 7.92 -5.20
CA PHE A 84 6.52 7.69 -3.78
C PHE A 84 6.61 8.98 -2.97
N ARG A 85 7.70 9.75 -3.11
CA ARG A 85 7.88 11.03 -2.40
C ARG A 85 6.76 12.01 -2.69
N HIS A 86 6.36 12.13 -3.95
CA HIS A 86 5.28 13.03 -4.34
C HIS A 86 3.93 12.57 -3.74
N MET A 87 3.63 11.27 -3.73
CA MET A 87 2.43 10.75 -3.06
C MET A 87 2.49 11.01 -1.55
N ASP A 88 3.62 10.80 -0.89
CA ASP A 88 3.81 11.08 0.54
C ASP A 88 3.57 12.57 0.86
N GLU A 89 4.10 13.48 0.04
CA GLU A 89 3.85 14.93 0.17
C GLU A 89 2.38 15.29 -0.01
N VAL A 90 1.67 14.64 -0.94
CA VAL A 90 0.24 14.83 -1.13
C VAL A 90 -0.53 14.38 0.12
N LEU A 91 -0.21 13.20 0.66
CA LEU A 91 -0.85 12.68 1.86
C LEU A 91 -0.63 13.61 3.07
N LYS A 92 0.59 14.12 3.26
CA LYS A 92 0.90 15.08 4.33
C LYS A 92 0.06 16.33 4.24
N ARG A 93 -0.07 16.91 3.05
CA ARG A 93 -0.87 18.12 2.82
C ARG A 93 -2.37 17.91 3.04
N MET A 94 -2.86 16.71 2.78
CA MET A 94 -4.28 16.39 2.80
C MET A 94 -4.74 15.70 4.09
N ASP A 95 -3.87 15.55 5.07
CA ASP A 95 -4.12 14.87 6.34
C ASP A 95 -4.56 13.40 6.17
N TYR A 96 -3.89 12.70 5.25
CA TYR A 96 -4.06 11.28 4.98
C TYR A 96 -2.81 10.49 5.34
N CYS A 97 -2.99 9.22 5.65
CA CYS A 97 -1.89 8.26 5.74
C CYS A 97 -2.19 7.03 4.88
N GLY A 98 -1.15 6.29 4.52
CA GLY A 98 -1.28 5.13 3.66
C GLY A 98 -0.17 4.11 3.79
N GLY A 99 -0.45 2.93 3.26
CA GLY A 99 0.51 1.85 3.09
C GLY A 99 0.51 1.34 1.67
N MET A 100 1.68 0.91 1.20
CA MET A 100 1.88 0.26 -0.09
C MET A 100 2.33 -1.18 0.08
N SER A 101 1.87 -2.04 -0.81
CA SER A 101 2.31 -3.43 -0.88
C SER A 101 3.73 -3.59 -1.43
N HIS A 102 4.25 -4.80 -1.36
CA HIS A 102 5.33 -5.26 -2.24
C HIS A 102 4.96 -5.08 -3.71
N SER A 103 5.96 -4.95 -4.59
CA SER A 103 5.71 -4.81 -6.03
C SER A 103 5.37 -6.15 -6.67
N PHE A 104 4.43 -6.14 -7.61
CA PHE A 104 3.95 -7.34 -8.30
C PHE A 104 3.70 -7.09 -9.79
N ALA A 105 3.67 -8.16 -10.56
CA ALA A 105 3.21 -8.19 -11.95
C ALA A 105 1.99 -9.12 -12.13
N ASP A 106 1.82 -10.07 -11.20
CA ASP A 106 0.73 -11.04 -11.24
C ASP A 106 -0.46 -10.56 -10.41
N PHE A 107 -1.57 -10.29 -11.08
CA PHE A 107 -2.83 -9.84 -10.47
C PHE A 107 -3.65 -10.96 -9.83
N ASP A 108 -3.30 -12.23 -10.04
CA ASP A 108 -4.03 -13.35 -9.44
C ASP A 108 -3.95 -13.35 -7.90
N ARG A 109 -2.91 -12.70 -7.36
CA ARG A 109 -2.66 -12.56 -5.92
C ARG A 109 -2.95 -11.16 -5.38
N ILE A 110 -3.76 -10.37 -6.05
CA ILE A 110 -4.00 -8.97 -5.68
C ILE A 110 -4.49 -8.81 -4.22
N ARG A 111 -5.21 -9.79 -3.70
CA ARG A 111 -5.70 -9.78 -2.31
C ARG A 111 -4.56 -9.83 -1.29
N ASP A 112 -3.50 -10.58 -1.57
CA ASP A 112 -2.33 -10.65 -0.70
C ASP A 112 -1.65 -9.28 -0.64
N TYR A 113 -1.56 -8.59 -1.78
CA TYR A 113 -0.97 -7.24 -1.84
C TYR A 113 -1.85 -6.20 -1.16
N GLN A 114 -3.18 -6.34 -1.21
CA GLN A 114 -4.08 -5.49 -0.42
C GLN A 114 -3.88 -5.68 1.09
N ILE A 115 -3.72 -6.92 1.54
CA ILE A 115 -3.43 -7.24 2.94
C ILE A 115 -2.12 -6.59 3.38
N GLN A 116 -1.07 -6.68 2.57
CA GLN A 116 0.22 -6.03 2.85
C GLN A 116 0.06 -4.51 2.99
N ALA A 117 -0.61 -3.85 2.04
CA ALA A 117 -0.84 -2.41 2.07
C ALA A 117 -1.64 -1.98 3.32
N SER A 118 -2.70 -2.73 3.65
CA SER A 118 -3.51 -2.49 4.84
C SER A 118 -2.70 -2.64 6.12
N TRP A 119 -1.91 -3.69 6.22
CA TRP A 119 -1.11 -4.00 7.40
C TRP A 119 -0.08 -2.90 7.70
N VAL A 120 0.58 -2.39 6.66
CA VAL A 120 1.52 -1.27 6.78
C VAL A 120 0.81 0.02 7.17
N MET A 121 -0.29 0.34 6.50
CA MET A 121 -1.08 1.54 6.82
C MET A 121 -1.53 1.57 8.28
N GLU A 122 -1.95 0.43 8.82
CA GLU A 122 -2.48 0.36 10.19
C GLU A 122 -1.39 0.46 11.27
N ARG A 123 -0.15 0.08 10.96
CA ARG A 123 0.92 -0.07 11.96
C ARG A 123 2.01 0.99 11.87
N PHE A 124 2.40 1.36 10.65
CA PHE A 124 3.62 2.12 10.43
C PHE A 124 3.38 3.49 9.80
N ALA A 125 2.29 3.69 9.07
CA ALA A 125 1.98 5.00 8.54
C ALA A 125 1.92 6.04 9.67
N VAL A 126 2.64 7.15 9.51
CA VAL A 126 2.85 8.24 10.48
C VAL A 126 3.59 7.86 11.78
N ALA A 127 4.02 6.61 11.94
CA ALA A 127 4.67 6.17 13.18
C ALA A 127 6.02 6.87 13.43
N ASP A 128 6.77 7.16 12.37
CA ASP A 128 8.06 7.86 12.44
C ASP A 128 7.92 9.39 12.50
N GLY A 129 6.72 9.93 12.34
CA GLY A 129 6.43 11.37 12.25
C GLY A 129 7.04 12.08 11.03
N LYS A 130 7.68 11.35 10.12
CA LYS A 130 8.34 11.88 8.93
C LYS A 130 7.56 11.60 7.65
N HIS A 131 6.97 10.42 7.57
CA HIS A 131 6.26 9.93 6.41
C HIS A 131 4.81 9.60 6.74
N ASN A 132 3.91 9.94 5.82
CA ASN A 132 2.50 9.56 5.89
C ASN A 132 2.21 8.35 4.99
N LEU A 133 3.16 7.94 4.17
CA LEU A 133 3.11 6.79 3.29
C LEU A 133 4.28 5.86 3.61
N ASP A 134 4.03 4.57 3.80
CA ASP A 134 5.08 3.58 4.03
C ASP A 134 4.89 2.36 3.12
N ILE A 135 5.95 1.56 2.97
CA ILE A 135 6.03 0.45 2.03
C ILE A 135 6.27 -0.86 2.78
N PHE A 136 5.56 -1.91 2.41
CA PHE A 136 5.68 -3.23 3.00
C PHE A 136 7.10 -3.81 2.94
N ASP A 137 7.88 -3.46 1.91
CA ASP A 137 9.27 -3.91 1.74
C ASP A 137 10.15 -3.58 2.96
N ASN A 138 9.86 -2.47 3.65
CA ASN A 138 10.57 -2.05 4.85
C ASN A 138 10.22 -2.88 6.10
N HIS A 139 9.11 -3.64 6.05
CA HIS A 139 8.51 -4.29 7.22
C HIS A 139 8.24 -5.79 7.04
N VAL A 140 8.92 -6.43 6.07
CA VAL A 140 8.72 -7.86 5.78
C VAL A 140 9.02 -8.71 7.02
N LEU A 141 10.10 -8.40 7.73
CA LEU A 141 10.48 -9.14 8.94
C LEU A 141 9.46 -8.95 10.06
N ASP A 142 8.98 -7.72 10.27
CA ASP A 142 7.95 -7.41 11.26
C ASP A 142 6.65 -8.18 10.97
N TYR A 143 6.28 -8.27 9.69
CA TYR A 143 5.12 -9.04 9.27
C TYR A 143 5.28 -10.53 9.54
N MET A 144 6.45 -11.09 9.22
CA MET A 144 6.74 -12.50 9.49
C MET A 144 6.69 -12.81 10.99
N LEU A 145 7.29 -11.97 11.82
CA LEU A 145 7.29 -12.12 13.27
C LEU A 145 5.86 -12.00 13.84
N ALA A 146 5.07 -11.03 13.38
CA ALA A 146 3.68 -10.87 13.79
C ALA A 146 2.82 -12.07 13.38
N SER A 147 3.07 -12.67 12.23
CA SER A 147 2.35 -13.86 11.74
C SER A 147 2.71 -15.13 12.52
N CYS A 148 3.96 -15.24 13.00
CA CYS A 148 4.41 -16.37 13.82
C CYS A 148 3.95 -16.28 15.30
N SER A 149 3.64 -15.10 15.80
CA SER A 149 3.32 -14.88 17.21
C SER A 149 2.00 -15.50 17.68
N GLY A 150 1.16 -16.02 16.75
CA GLY A 150 -0.10 -16.70 17.07
C GLY A 150 0.05 -18.13 17.59
N GLU A 151 1.15 -18.82 17.28
CA GLU A 151 1.36 -20.23 17.65
C GLU A 151 2.48 -20.42 18.68
N MET A 152 3.47 -19.53 18.73
CA MET A 152 4.57 -19.56 19.71
C MET A 152 4.94 -18.16 20.17
N ALA A 153 5.30 -18.01 21.42
CA ALA A 153 5.85 -16.74 21.92
C ALA A 153 7.10 -16.37 21.10
N VAL A 154 7.15 -15.16 20.56
CA VAL A 154 8.25 -14.67 19.71
C VAL A 154 9.61 -14.93 20.34
N LYS A 155 9.72 -14.82 21.69
CA LYS A 155 10.95 -15.14 22.43
C LYS A 155 11.43 -16.58 22.29
N SER A 156 10.54 -17.54 22.01
CA SER A 156 10.93 -18.94 21.82
C SER A 156 11.51 -19.24 20.43
N LEU A 157 11.40 -18.30 19.49
CA LEU A 157 11.94 -18.39 18.14
C LEU A 157 13.38 -17.84 18.04
N TYR A 158 13.82 -17.08 19.06
CA TYR A 158 15.15 -16.49 19.08
C TYR A 158 16.12 -17.35 19.89
N THR A 159 17.28 -17.59 19.32
CA THR A 159 18.41 -18.11 20.11
C THR A 159 18.91 -17.02 21.06
N ASP A 160 19.48 -17.38 22.20
CA ASP A 160 20.02 -16.45 23.23
C ASP A 160 20.97 -15.40 22.62
N ARG A 161 21.68 -15.76 21.53
CA ARG A 161 22.56 -14.83 20.80
C ARG A 161 21.79 -13.73 20.05
N LEU A 162 20.63 -14.01 19.52
CA LEU A 162 19.80 -13.01 18.84
C LEU A 162 19.12 -12.07 19.84
N LEU A 163 18.69 -12.59 20.98
CA LEU A 163 18.13 -11.79 22.06
C LEU A 163 19.15 -10.80 22.63
N SER A 164 20.43 -11.21 22.78
CA SER A 164 21.49 -10.32 23.26
C SER A 164 21.84 -9.18 22.28
N VAL A 165 21.60 -9.35 20.98
CA VAL A 165 21.80 -8.28 19.98
C VAL A 165 20.67 -7.27 19.99
N MET A 166 19.44 -7.72 20.26
CA MET A 166 18.26 -6.84 20.31
C MET A 166 18.18 -5.99 21.60
N GLU A 167 18.89 -6.38 22.66
CA GLU A 167 18.99 -5.61 23.91
C GLU A 167 20.05 -4.48 23.89
N TYR A 168 20.83 -4.39 22.79
CA TYR A 168 21.95 -3.43 22.66
C TYR A 168 21.62 -2.20 21.78
N ASP A 169 20.42 -2.08 21.22
CA ASP A 169 19.89 -0.91 20.52
C ASP A 169 18.81 -0.23 21.38
#